data_c45ef3de0e99640e370a49a617cf9987
#
_entry.id   c45ef3de0e99640e370a49a617cf9987
#
_cell.length_a   1.000
_cell.length_b   1.000
_cell.length_c   1.000
_cell.angle_alpha   90.00
_cell.angle_beta   90.00
_cell.angle_gamma   90.00
#
_symmetry.space_group_name_H-M   'P 1'
#
loop_
_entity.id
_entity.type
_entity.pdbx_description
1 polymer ?
#
loop_
_entity_poly.entity_id
_entity_poly.type
_entity_poly.pdbx_seq_one_letter_code
_entity_poly.pdbx_strand_id
1 'polypeptide(L)' 'MVKNITDYGISIKNRLTEMRQSQNWLIESVRQKTGLYFDTSYLHKVMTGKEKSQKIISAINEILDIEVTE' A
#
# COMPACT_ATOMS: atom_id res chain seq x y z
N MET A 1 21.02 -0.20 -6.29
CA MET A 1 20.55 -0.70 -5.92
C MET A 1 19.77 -0.85 -5.14
N VAL A 2 19.12 -1.00 -5.00
CA VAL A 2 18.56 -1.26 -4.23
C VAL A 2 17.71 -1.66 -3.96
N LYS A 3 17.17 -1.81 -3.73
CA LYS A 3 16.44 -2.07 -3.40
C LYS A 3 15.66 -2.71 -2.63
N ASN A 4 15.04 -2.66 -2.18
CA ASN A 4 14.35 -3.28 -1.08
C ASN A 4 12.85 -3.29 -1.22
N ILE A 5 12.39 -2.65 -2.22
CA ILE A 5 10.95 -2.61 -2.48
C ILE A 5 10.54 -3.91 -3.16
N THR A 6 9.41 -4.46 -2.70
CA THR A 6 8.90 -5.71 -3.26
C THR A 6 8.10 -5.46 -4.52
N ASP A 7 7.74 -6.55 -5.20
CA ASP A 7 6.85 -6.44 -6.35
C ASP A 7 5.53 -5.79 -5.95
N TYR A 8 5.04 -6.13 -4.76
CA TYR A 8 3.81 -5.51 -4.27
C TYR A 8 3.99 -4.01 -4.08
N GLY A 9 5.14 -3.60 -3.54
CA GLY A 9 5.42 -2.18 -3.39
C GLY A 9 5.45 -1.46 -4.73
N ILE A 10 6.01 -2.11 -5.73
CA ILE A 10 6.03 -1.54 -7.08
C ILE A 10 4.61 -1.40 -7.61
N SER A 11 3.77 -2.41 -7.39
CA SER A 11 2.37 -2.35 -7.81
C SER A 11 1.66 -1.17 -7.16
N ILE A 12 1.91 -0.93 -5.86
CA ILE A 12 1.31 0.20 -5.16
C ILE A 12 1.72 1.50 -5.84
N LYS A 13 3.02 1.67 -6.11
CA LYS A 13 3.50 2.89 -6.74
C LYS A 13 2.88 3.09 -8.12
N ASN A 14 2.82 2.01 -8.90
CA ASN A 14 2.28 2.10 -10.24
C ASN A 14 0.80 2.48 -10.23
N ARG A 15 0.03 1.88 -9.33
CA ARG A 15 -1.39 2.21 -9.27
C ARG A 15 -1.60 3.66 -8.83
N LEU A 16 -0.83 4.12 -7.86
CA LEU A 16 -0.93 5.51 -7.43
C LEU A 16 -0.64 6.45 -8.59
N THR A 17 0.38 6.14 -9.37
CA THR A 17 0.73 6.94 -10.53
C THR A 17 -0.41 6.94 -11.55
N GLU A 18 -0.96 5.77 -11.83
CA GLU A 18 -2.05 5.66 -12.79
C GLU A 18 -3.29 6.42 -12.33
N MET A 19 -3.55 6.39 -11.03
CA MET A 19 -4.70 7.09 -10.46
C MET A 19 -4.41 8.56 -10.19
N ARG A 20 -3.16 8.97 -10.36
CA ARG A 20 -2.72 10.34 -10.10
C ARG A 20 -2.98 10.74 -8.66
N GLN A 21 -2.71 9.80 -7.75
CA GLN A 21 -2.89 10.05 -6.32
C GLN A 21 -1.56 9.94 -5.60
N SER A 22 -1.47 10.62 -4.47
CA SER A 22 -0.26 10.62 -3.67
C SER A 22 -0.28 9.50 -2.64
N GLN A 23 0.89 9.25 -2.05
CA GLN A 23 0.97 8.31 -0.94
C GLN A 23 0.17 8.80 0.25
N ASN A 24 0.13 10.11 0.49
CA ASN A 24 -0.68 10.66 1.57
C ASN A 24 -2.16 10.32 1.37
N TRP A 25 -2.62 10.41 0.13
CA TRP A 25 -4.00 10.05 -0.17
C TRP A 25 -4.26 8.59 0.20
N LEU A 26 -3.32 7.72 -0.14
CA LEU A 26 -3.47 6.29 0.18
C LEU A 26 -3.50 6.08 1.68
N ILE A 27 -2.61 6.75 2.40
CA ILE A 27 -2.55 6.60 3.84
C ILE A 27 -3.89 6.99 4.47
N GLU A 28 -4.43 8.14 4.05
CA GLU A 28 -5.72 8.57 4.58
C GLU A 28 -6.84 7.60 4.23
N SER A 29 -6.81 7.10 3.00
CA SER A 29 -7.84 6.17 2.56
C SER A 29 -7.81 4.88 3.37
N VAL A 30 -6.61 4.35 3.65
CA VAL A 30 -6.48 3.14 4.44
C VAL A 30 -6.97 3.38 5.87
N ARG A 31 -6.61 4.53 6.45
CA ARG A 31 -7.04 4.83 7.80
C ARG A 31 -8.56 4.91 7.90
N GLN A 32 -9.19 5.54 6.92
CA GLN A 32 -10.64 5.66 6.93
C GLN A 32 -11.31 4.31 6.70
N LYS A 33 -10.72 3.49 5.86
CA LYS A 33 -11.33 2.20 5.53
C LYS A 33 -11.21 1.20 6.67
N THR A 34 -10.06 1.18 7.34
CA THR A 34 -9.78 0.17 8.35
C THR A 34 -10.01 0.65 9.78
N GLY A 35 -9.93 1.95 10.01
CA GLY A 35 -9.94 2.49 11.35
C GLY A 35 -8.68 2.19 12.13
N LEU A 36 -7.65 1.70 11.47
CA LEU A 36 -6.40 1.32 12.11
C LEU A 36 -5.35 2.41 11.94
N TYR A 37 -4.35 2.40 12.84
CA TYR A 37 -3.22 3.30 12.69
C TYR A 37 -2.45 2.97 11.41
N PHE A 38 -2.14 3.99 10.64
CA PHE A 38 -1.40 3.80 9.40
C PHE A 38 -0.75 5.12 9.04
N ASP A 39 0.56 5.10 8.82
CA ASP A 39 1.30 6.32 8.47
C ASP A 39 2.33 6.00 7.41
N THR A 40 3.16 7.00 7.10
CA THR A 40 4.17 6.85 6.06
C THR A 40 5.15 5.71 6.37
N SER A 41 5.56 5.61 7.63
CA SER A 41 6.48 4.55 8.02
C SER A 41 5.85 3.19 7.84
N TYR A 42 4.58 3.05 8.21
CA TYR A 42 3.88 1.79 8.06
C TYR A 42 3.77 1.41 6.59
N LEU A 43 3.38 2.39 5.76
CA LEU A 43 3.29 2.13 4.32
C LEU A 43 4.62 1.67 3.77
N HIS A 44 5.71 2.29 4.20
CA HIS A 44 7.04 1.89 3.75
C HIS A 44 7.34 0.44 4.13
N LYS A 45 6.97 0.05 5.34
CA LYS A 45 7.19 -1.32 5.78
C LYS A 45 6.37 -2.31 4.95
N VAL A 46 5.15 -1.93 4.60
CA VAL A 46 4.33 -2.78 3.75
C VAL A 46 4.95 -2.93 2.38
N MET A 47 5.44 -1.83 1.82
CA MET A 47 6.01 -1.84 0.48
C MET A 47 7.32 -2.59 0.40
N THR A 48 8.05 -2.67 1.50
CA THR A 48 9.31 -3.41 1.53
C THR A 48 9.17 -4.83 2.06
N GLY A 49 7.94 -5.23 2.40
CA GLY A 49 7.68 -6.58 2.85
C GLY A 49 7.94 -6.83 4.32
N LYS A 50 8.21 -5.79 5.09
CA LYS A 50 8.48 -5.95 6.52
C LYS A 50 7.21 -6.08 7.35
N GLU A 51 6.09 -5.60 6.84
CA GLU A 51 4.80 -5.74 7.49
C GLU A 51 3.83 -6.40 6.53
N LYS A 52 3.08 -7.37 7.05
CA LYS A 52 2.16 -8.14 6.22
C LYS A 52 0.81 -8.28 6.90
N SER A 53 0.29 -7.18 7.39
CA SER A 53 -1.02 -7.18 8.02
C SER A 53 -2.09 -7.44 6.95
N GLN A 54 -2.87 -8.50 7.15
CA GLN A 54 -3.90 -8.85 6.17
C GLN A 54 -4.93 -7.73 6.02
N LYS A 55 -5.30 -7.11 7.12
CA LYS A 55 -6.30 -6.05 7.06
C LYS A 55 -5.80 -4.87 6.24
N ILE A 56 -4.55 -4.49 6.46
CA ILE A 56 -3.97 -3.36 5.74
C ILE A 56 -3.80 -3.72 4.27
N ILE A 57 -3.28 -4.91 3.99
CA ILE A 57 -3.06 -5.32 2.61
C ILE A 57 -4.39 -5.42 1.86
N SER A 58 -5.41 -6.00 2.48
CA SER A 58 -6.73 -6.07 1.85
C SER A 58 -7.28 -4.68 1.55
N ALA A 59 -7.11 -3.75 2.48
CA ALA A 59 -7.60 -2.39 2.27
C ALA A 59 -6.88 -1.72 1.11
N ILE A 60 -5.55 -1.87 1.06
CA ILE A 60 -4.78 -1.28 -0.03
C ILE A 60 -5.21 -1.88 -1.38
N ASN A 61 -5.37 -3.20 -1.42
CA ASN A 61 -5.77 -3.85 -2.66
C ASN A 61 -7.13 -3.35 -3.15
N GLU A 62 -8.06 -3.15 -2.24
CA GLU A 62 -9.38 -2.66 -2.63
C GLU A 62 -9.33 -1.21 -3.08
N ILE A 63 -8.56 -0.39 -2.38
CA ILE A 63 -8.48 1.03 -2.72
C ILE A 63 -7.82 1.22 -4.07
N LEU A 64 -6.76 0.47 -4.32
CA LEU A 64 -5.96 0.62 -5.54
C LEU A 64 -6.38 -0.34 -6.64
N ASP A 65 -7.35 -1.21 -6.36
CA ASP A 65 -7.83 -2.20 -7.32
C ASP A 65 -6.67 -3.07 -7.81
N ILE A 66 -5.87 -3.55 -6.87
CA ILE A 66 -4.78 -4.45 -7.18
C ILE A 66 -5.27 -5.87 -7.06
N GLU A 67 -5.07 -6.64 -8.11
CA GLU A 67 -5.43 -8.05 -8.08
C GLU A 67 -4.35 -8.84 -7.37
N VAL A 68 -4.79 -9.71 -6.47
CA VAL A 68 -3.88 -10.60 -5.77
C VAL A 68 -4.01 -11.96 -6.41
N THR A 69 -2.93 -12.43 -7.04
CA THR A 69 -2.91 -13.77 -7.61
C THR A 69 -2.09 -14.67 -6.71
N GLU A 70 -2.58 -15.86 -6.55
CA GLU A 70 -1.93 -16.86 -5.70
C GLU A 70 -1.12 -17.81 -6.52
#